data_9d2c139b4449fc7f0fa4fafe7819838e
#
_entry.id   9d2c139b4449fc7f0fa4fafe7819838e
#
_cell.length_a   1.000
_cell.length_b   1.000
_cell.length_c   1.000
_cell.angle_alpha   90.00
_cell.angle_beta   90.00
_cell.angle_gamma   90.00
#
_symmetry.space_group_name_H-M   'P 1'
#
loop_
_entity.id
_entity.type
_entity.pdbx_description
1 polymer ?
#
loop_
_entity_poly.entity_id
_entity_poly.type
_entity_poly.pdbx_seq_one_letter_code
_entity_poly.pdbx_strand_id
1 'polypeptide(L)'
;VLTSLAKAYDFTITTPWKDLEPDQRTIILHGTGGMPVPLTFKDGRKQYTVTKPFEGVIGNLNRRMRQTESAWMQEELSKFQTAQPCEACGGKRLNEKALAVKIPGPTGPIDIAEPVRMSVAEAKAWFEQADDHLTEQQSQIARAILKEINERLGFLDNVGLDYLNLDRTSGTLSGGES
;
A
#
# COMPACT_ATOMS: atom_id res chain seq x y z
N VAL A 1 -1.89 -29.18 10.87
CA VAL A 1 -2.99 -28.20 10.90
C VAL A 1 -3.84 -28.33 9.65
N LEU A 2 -3.31 -28.07 8.44
CA LEU A 2 -4.11 -28.15 7.19
C LEU A 2 -4.71 -29.55 6.96
N THR A 3 -4.01 -30.63 7.28
CA THR A 3 -4.54 -31.99 7.20
C THR A 3 -5.75 -32.22 8.14
N SER A 4 -5.73 -31.60 9.32
CA SER A 4 -6.86 -31.67 10.25
C SER A 4 -8.04 -30.86 9.75
N LEU A 5 -7.78 -29.68 9.17
CA LEU A 5 -8.80 -28.84 8.55
C LEU A 5 -9.45 -29.56 7.35
N ALA A 6 -8.64 -30.21 6.52
CA ALA A 6 -9.09 -30.97 5.37
C ALA A 6 -10.09 -32.09 5.78
N LYS A 7 -9.79 -32.78 6.86
CA LYS A 7 -10.73 -33.82 7.44
C LYS A 7 -12.03 -33.22 7.98
N ALA A 8 -11.96 -32.01 8.56
CA ALA A 8 -13.13 -31.36 9.14
C ALA A 8 -14.09 -30.78 8.10
N TYR A 9 -13.57 -30.44 6.91
CA TYR A 9 -14.31 -29.75 5.83
C TYR A 9 -14.31 -30.53 4.51
N ASP A 10 -14.06 -31.81 4.58
CA ASP A 10 -14.21 -32.80 3.49
C ASP A 10 -13.45 -32.42 2.20
N PHE A 11 -12.16 -32.10 2.34
CA PHE A 11 -11.24 -31.95 1.21
C PHE A 11 -9.93 -32.67 1.46
N THR A 12 -9.06 -32.77 0.46
CA THR A 12 -7.73 -33.35 0.62
C THR A 12 -6.65 -32.28 0.45
N ILE A 13 -5.49 -32.45 1.09
CA ILE A 13 -4.36 -31.52 0.94
C ILE A 13 -3.75 -31.56 -0.46
N THR A 14 -4.10 -32.57 -1.26
CA THR A 14 -3.65 -32.74 -2.64
C THR A 14 -4.65 -32.18 -3.66
N THR A 15 -5.85 -31.76 -3.22
CA THR A 15 -6.84 -31.13 -4.09
C THR A 15 -6.26 -29.81 -4.63
N PRO A 16 -6.19 -29.62 -5.97
CA PRO A 16 -5.76 -28.37 -6.54
C PRO A 16 -6.64 -27.21 -6.08
N TRP A 17 -6.05 -26.03 -5.86
CA TRP A 17 -6.78 -24.85 -5.38
C TRP A 17 -8.03 -24.52 -6.21
N LYS A 18 -7.93 -24.65 -7.52
CA LYS A 18 -9.03 -24.39 -8.46
C LYS A 18 -10.22 -25.35 -8.31
N ASP A 19 -9.97 -26.55 -7.75
CA ASP A 19 -10.97 -27.60 -7.62
C ASP A 19 -11.59 -27.66 -6.20
N LEU A 20 -11.14 -26.79 -5.29
CA LEU A 20 -11.76 -26.60 -3.97
C LEU A 20 -13.07 -25.82 -4.10
N GLU A 21 -14.05 -26.19 -3.28
CA GLU A 21 -15.31 -25.44 -3.16
C GLU A 21 -15.07 -24.01 -2.62
N PRO A 22 -15.91 -23.02 -2.97
CA PRO A 22 -15.77 -21.64 -2.48
C PRO A 22 -15.67 -21.53 -0.95
N ASP A 23 -16.46 -22.30 -0.22
CA ASP A 23 -16.46 -22.31 1.25
C ASP A 23 -15.16 -22.89 1.81
N GLN A 24 -14.61 -23.94 1.19
CA GLN A 24 -13.32 -24.52 1.58
C GLN A 24 -12.18 -23.52 1.38
N ARG A 25 -12.17 -22.80 0.27
CA ARG A 25 -11.20 -21.70 0.02
C ARG A 25 -11.33 -20.60 1.06
N THR A 26 -12.55 -20.18 1.37
CA THR A 26 -12.84 -19.16 2.38
C THR A 26 -12.32 -19.57 3.75
N ILE A 27 -12.59 -20.80 4.16
CA ILE A 27 -12.11 -21.33 5.44
C ILE A 27 -10.58 -21.39 5.49
N ILE A 28 -9.92 -21.83 4.43
CA ILE A 28 -8.46 -21.87 4.34
C ILE A 28 -7.87 -20.46 4.47
N LEU A 29 -8.41 -19.49 3.75
CA LEU A 29 -7.88 -18.13 3.73
C LEU A 29 -8.25 -17.34 5.00
N HIS A 30 -9.51 -17.35 5.39
CA HIS A 30 -10.05 -16.45 6.42
C HIS A 30 -10.36 -17.14 7.75
N GLY A 31 -10.25 -18.46 7.80
CA GLY A 31 -10.48 -19.23 9.03
C GLY A 31 -11.91 -19.69 9.23
N THR A 32 -12.15 -20.29 10.40
CA THR A 32 -13.42 -20.95 10.73
C THR A 32 -14.48 -20.02 11.36
N GLY A 33 -14.30 -18.71 11.30
CA GLY A 33 -15.29 -17.73 11.81
C GLY A 33 -15.58 -17.88 13.31
N GLY A 34 -14.60 -18.34 14.10
CA GLY A 34 -14.76 -18.60 15.53
C GLY A 34 -15.21 -20.03 15.86
N MET A 35 -15.61 -20.87 14.90
CA MET A 35 -15.98 -22.25 15.13
C MET A 35 -14.75 -23.09 15.50
N PRO A 36 -14.76 -23.81 16.66
CA PRO A 36 -13.64 -24.62 17.06
C PRO A 36 -13.56 -25.90 16.22
N VAL A 37 -12.36 -26.26 15.80
CA VAL A 37 -12.04 -27.48 15.05
C VAL A 37 -10.86 -28.20 15.70
N PRO A 38 -10.78 -29.55 15.67
CA PRO A 38 -9.65 -30.29 16.20
C PRO A 38 -8.45 -30.10 15.26
N LEU A 39 -7.45 -29.33 15.70
CA LEU A 39 -6.22 -29.07 14.97
C LEU A 39 -5.06 -29.83 15.56
N THR A 40 -4.38 -30.62 14.74
CA THR A 40 -3.23 -31.43 15.16
C THR A 40 -1.94 -30.69 14.81
N PHE A 41 -1.09 -30.56 15.80
CA PHE A 41 0.23 -29.94 15.71
C PHE A 41 1.32 -31.01 15.88
N LYS A 42 2.43 -30.83 15.18
CA LYS A 42 3.64 -31.63 15.38
C LYS A 42 4.74 -30.72 15.92
N ASP A 43 5.35 -31.13 17.02
CA ASP A 43 6.49 -30.47 17.63
C ASP A 43 7.59 -31.54 17.81
N GLY A 44 8.50 -31.57 16.88
CA GLY A 44 9.52 -32.63 16.77
C GLY A 44 8.84 -34.03 16.64
N ARG A 45 9.07 -34.91 17.62
CA ARG A 45 8.48 -36.26 17.67
C ARG A 45 7.13 -36.30 18.34
N LYS A 46 6.70 -35.21 18.98
CA LYS A 46 5.41 -35.17 19.71
C LYS A 46 4.32 -34.62 18.77
N GLN A 47 3.15 -35.28 18.89
CA GLN A 47 1.94 -34.85 18.20
C GLN A 47 0.85 -34.63 19.24
N TYR A 48 0.18 -33.48 19.17
CA TYR A 48 -0.94 -33.15 20.05
C TYR A 48 -2.07 -32.49 19.27
N THR A 49 -3.29 -32.65 19.72
CA THR A 49 -4.49 -32.09 19.11
C THR A 49 -5.14 -31.10 20.07
N VAL A 50 -5.46 -29.93 19.58
CA VAL A 50 -6.15 -28.86 20.31
C VAL A 50 -7.41 -28.49 19.54
N THR A 51 -8.55 -28.44 20.22
CA THR A 51 -9.79 -27.95 19.64
C THR A 51 -9.86 -26.45 19.83
N LYS A 52 -9.72 -25.71 18.76
CA LYS A 52 -9.77 -24.22 18.72
C LYS A 52 -10.15 -23.72 17.34
N PRO A 53 -10.62 -22.46 17.21
CA PRO A 53 -10.82 -21.86 15.92
C PRO A 53 -9.53 -21.82 15.09
N PHE A 54 -9.65 -22.02 13.79
CA PHE A 54 -8.58 -21.82 12.85
C PHE A 54 -8.62 -20.35 12.37
N GLU A 55 -7.51 -19.63 12.51
CA GLU A 55 -7.43 -18.19 12.21
C GLU A 55 -7.37 -17.85 10.71
N GLY A 56 -7.20 -18.86 9.84
CA GLY A 56 -6.96 -18.67 8.42
C GLY A 56 -5.49 -18.33 8.08
N VAL A 57 -5.13 -18.58 6.83
CA VAL A 57 -3.77 -18.30 6.34
C VAL A 57 -3.50 -16.80 6.38
N ILE A 58 -4.44 -15.97 5.91
CA ILE A 58 -4.31 -14.50 5.89
C ILE A 58 -4.19 -13.96 7.31
N GLY A 59 -5.05 -14.42 8.23
CA GLY A 59 -4.98 -14.03 9.64
C GLY A 59 -3.64 -14.37 10.28
N ASN A 60 -3.14 -15.58 10.02
CA ASN A 60 -1.84 -16.03 10.51
C ASN A 60 -0.68 -15.18 9.97
N LEU A 61 -0.63 -14.93 8.67
CA LEU A 61 0.42 -14.12 8.05
C LEU A 61 0.40 -12.69 8.58
N ASN A 62 -0.78 -12.06 8.67
CA ASN A 62 -0.94 -10.71 9.22
C ASN A 62 -0.49 -10.62 10.69
N ARG A 63 -0.86 -11.59 11.51
CA ARG A 63 -0.42 -11.65 12.91
C ARG A 63 1.11 -11.79 13.00
N ARG A 64 1.69 -12.70 12.22
CA ARG A 64 3.15 -12.90 12.18
C ARG A 64 3.88 -11.63 11.71
N MET A 65 3.38 -10.94 10.68
CA MET A 65 3.96 -9.69 10.21
C MET A 65 4.00 -8.62 11.31
N ARG A 66 2.93 -8.52 12.12
CA ARG A 66 2.87 -7.54 13.23
C ARG A 66 3.74 -7.90 14.43
N GLN A 67 4.00 -9.19 14.65
CA GLN A 67 4.69 -9.69 15.83
C GLN A 67 6.18 -9.96 15.61
N THR A 68 6.64 -10.02 14.37
CA THR A 68 8.06 -10.30 14.09
C THR A 68 8.90 -9.03 14.17
N GLU A 69 10.01 -9.12 14.89
CA GLU A 69 11.05 -8.07 14.93
C GLU A 69 12.20 -8.35 13.94
N SER A 70 12.18 -9.53 13.30
CA SER A 70 13.20 -9.94 12.34
C SER A 70 12.96 -9.29 10.99
N ALA A 71 13.87 -8.44 10.53
CA ALA A 71 13.82 -7.80 9.21
C ALA A 71 13.75 -8.83 8.06
N TRP A 72 14.49 -9.92 8.15
CA TRP A 72 14.43 -11.01 7.17
C TRP A 72 13.04 -11.64 7.10
N MET A 73 12.39 -11.90 8.25
CA MET A 73 11.05 -12.48 8.28
C MET A 73 9.99 -11.49 7.75
N GLN A 74 10.16 -10.19 8.02
CA GLN A 74 9.29 -9.15 7.46
C GLN A 74 9.40 -9.10 5.93
N GLU A 75 10.62 -9.18 5.40
CA GLU A 75 10.86 -9.25 3.95
C GLU A 75 10.23 -10.49 3.33
N GLU A 76 10.42 -11.68 3.92
CA GLU A 76 9.79 -12.91 3.43
C GLU A 76 8.26 -12.85 3.44
N LEU A 77 7.65 -12.29 4.49
CA LEU A 77 6.20 -12.15 4.59
C LEU A 77 5.66 -11.08 3.64
N SER A 78 6.43 -10.03 3.35
CA SER A 78 6.02 -8.97 2.42
C SER A 78 5.83 -9.47 0.98
N LYS A 79 6.48 -10.57 0.59
CA LYS A 79 6.29 -11.21 -0.72
C LYS A 79 4.86 -11.70 -0.96
N PHE A 80 4.08 -11.90 0.11
CA PHE A 80 2.68 -12.29 0.04
C PHE A 80 1.71 -11.09 0.11
N GLN A 81 2.24 -9.87 0.10
CA GLN A 81 1.44 -8.64 0.13
C GLN A 81 1.60 -7.88 -1.19
N THR A 82 0.51 -7.30 -1.64
CA THR A 82 0.49 -6.38 -2.77
C THR A 82 -0.03 -5.04 -2.29
N ALA A 83 0.70 -3.97 -2.56
CA ALA A 83 0.24 -2.63 -2.29
C ALA A 83 -0.93 -2.29 -3.22
N GLN A 84 -2.05 -1.90 -2.65
CA GLN A 84 -3.21 -1.44 -3.39
C GLN A 84 -3.57 -0.02 -2.97
N PRO A 85 -4.09 0.81 -3.89
CA PRO A 85 -4.62 2.11 -3.54
C PRO A 85 -5.71 1.98 -2.47
N CYS A 86 -5.70 2.85 -1.48
CA CYS A 86 -6.75 2.91 -0.47
C CYS A 86 -8.10 3.25 -1.13
N GLU A 87 -9.13 2.44 -0.92
CA GLU A 87 -10.47 2.65 -1.50
C GLU A 87 -11.08 4.00 -1.08
N ALA A 88 -10.87 4.44 0.16
CA ALA A 88 -11.43 5.68 0.68
C ALA A 88 -10.82 6.94 0.06
N CYS A 89 -9.50 6.94 -0.28
CA CYS A 89 -8.83 8.12 -0.83
C CYS A 89 -8.32 7.92 -2.26
N GLY A 90 -8.56 6.77 -2.89
CA GLY A 90 -8.08 6.45 -4.23
C GLY A 90 -6.54 6.58 -4.37
N GLY A 91 -5.80 6.30 -3.29
CA GLY A 91 -4.35 6.44 -3.26
C GLY A 91 -3.84 7.86 -2.99
N LYS A 92 -4.71 8.87 -2.81
CA LYS A 92 -4.31 10.28 -2.57
C LYS A 92 -3.69 10.53 -1.19
N ARG A 93 -3.78 9.56 -0.24
CA ARG A 93 -3.22 9.61 1.13
C ARG A 93 -3.75 10.75 2.02
N LEU A 94 -4.72 11.52 1.54
CA LEU A 94 -5.33 12.66 2.21
C LEU A 94 -6.85 12.45 2.33
N ASN A 95 -7.45 13.09 3.33
CA ASN A 95 -8.90 13.07 3.52
C ASN A 95 -9.59 14.07 2.57
N GLU A 96 -10.90 13.94 2.42
CA GLU A 96 -11.71 14.78 1.52
C GLU A 96 -11.60 16.28 1.85
N LYS A 97 -11.50 16.65 3.13
CA LYS A 97 -11.39 18.05 3.54
C LYS A 97 -10.08 18.69 3.06
N ALA A 98 -8.97 17.95 3.14
CA ALA A 98 -7.69 18.42 2.63
C ALA A 98 -7.71 18.51 1.09
N LEU A 99 -8.35 17.57 0.41
CA LEU A 99 -8.49 17.56 -1.06
C LEU A 99 -9.49 18.60 -1.59
N ALA A 100 -10.35 19.14 -0.71
CA ALA A 100 -11.26 20.24 -1.07
C ALA A 100 -10.51 21.58 -1.22
N VAL A 101 -9.32 21.71 -0.66
CA VAL A 101 -8.47 22.89 -0.85
C VAL A 101 -7.87 22.82 -2.26
N LYS A 102 -8.15 23.85 -3.07
CA LYS A 102 -7.71 23.93 -4.45
C LYS A 102 -6.81 25.16 -4.67
N ILE A 103 -5.79 24.97 -5.47
CA ILE A 103 -4.87 26.03 -5.89
C ILE A 103 -5.20 26.34 -7.35
N PRO A 104 -5.49 27.61 -7.71
CA PRO A 104 -5.64 28.02 -9.11
C PRO A 104 -4.35 27.77 -9.89
N GLY A 105 -4.49 27.39 -11.15
CA GLY A 105 -3.33 27.16 -12.00
C GLY A 105 -3.70 27.06 -13.48
N PRO A 106 -2.74 26.85 -14.37
CA PRO A 106 -2.91 26.94 -15.82
C PRO A 106 -3.91 25.93 -16.39
N THR A 107 -4.11 24.80 -15.74
CA THR A 107 -5.06 23.76 -16.15
C THR A 107 -6.39 23.80 -15.37
N GLY A 108 -6.60 24.85 -14.58
CA GLY A 108 -7.72 25.00 -13.65
C GLY A 108 -7.32 24.70 -12.20
N PRO A 109 -8.26 24.81 -11.24
CA PRO A 109 -7.98 24.57 -9.82
C PRO A 109 -7.69 23.10 -9.53
N ILE A 110 -6.52 22.81 -8.96
CA ILE A 110 -6.10 21.43 -8.58
C ILE A 110 -5.90 21.30 -7.08
N ASP A 111 -6.02 20.08 -6.55
CA ASP A 111 -5.64 19.75 -5.17
C ASP A 111 -4.17 19.31 -5.10
N ILE A 112 -3.64 19.22 -3.88
CA ILE A 112 -2.25 18.86 -3.64
C ILE A 112 -1.87 17.46 -4.16
N ALA A 113 -2.82 16.54 -4.32
CA ALA A 113 -2.53 15.20 -4.81
C ALA A 113 -2.26 15.17 -6.32
N GLU A 114 -2.69 16.19 -7.07
CA GLU A 114 -2.48 16.24 -8.51
C GLU A 114 -1.03 16.55 -8.87
N PRO A 115 -0.38 17.64 -8.37
CA PRO A 115 0.99 17.93 -8.73
C PRO A 115 2.00 16.88 -8.25
N VAL A 116 1.71 16.14 -7.17
CA VAL A 116 2.62 15.06 -6.73
C VAL A 116 2.58 13.82 -7.63
N ARG A 117 1.54 13.68 -8.47
CA ARG A 117 1.41 12.62 -9.47
C ARG A 117 1.99 13.01 -10.84
N MET A 118 2.19 14.27 -11.08
CA MET A 118 2.88 14.77 -12.27
C MET A 118 4.34 14.31 -12.24
N SER A 119 4.95 14.18 -13.40
CA SER A 119 6.41 14.11 -13.47
C SER A 119 7.03 15.41 -12.93
N VAL A 120 8.28 15.35 -12.51
CA VAL A 120 9.02 16.55 -12.05
C VAL A 120 8.99 17.66 -13.09
N ALA A 121 9.17 17.30 -14.39
CA ALA A 121 9.11 18.28 -15.49
C ALA A 121 7.71 18.92 -15.60
N GLU A 122 6.63 18.12 -15.53
CA GLU A 122 5.25 18.65 -15.60
C GLU A 122 4.91 19.51 -14.38
N ALA A 123 5.29 19.05 -13.18
CA ALA A 123 5.07 19.79 -11.93
C ALA A 123 5.81 21.14 -11.96
N LYS A 124 7.08 21.16 -12.42
CA LYS A 124 7.87 22.36 -12.58
C LYS A 124 7.16 23.36 -13.51
N ALA A 125 6.80 22.91 -14.71
CA ALA A 125 6.09 23.76 -15.68
C ALA A 125 4.77 24.31 -15.14
N TRP A 126 4.04 23.52 -14.32
CA TRP A 126 2.81 23.95 -13.69
C TRP A 126 3.06 25.01 -12.61
N PHE A 127 4.05 24.81 -11.73
CA PHE A 127 4.35 25.73 -10.63
C PHE A 127 5.00 27.04 -11.12
N GLU A 128 5.75 27.00 -12.21
CA GLU A 128 6.30 28.21 -12.85
C GLU A 128 5.19 29.17 -13.33
N GLN A 129 4.04 28.63 -13.75
CA GLN A 129 2.89 29.40 -14.22
C GLN A 129 1.84 29.67 -13.14
N ALA A 130 1.95 29.03 -11.97
CA ALA A 130 0.92 29.10 -10.93
C ALA A 130 0.69 30.54 -10.42
N ASP A 131 1.74 31.34 -10.29
CA ASP A 131 1.65 32.72 -9.78
C ASP A 131 0.74 33.62 -10.64
N ASP A 132 0.71 33.40 -11.95
CA ASP A 132 -0.12 34.17 -12.92
C ASP A 132 -1.64 33.93 -12.69
N HIS A 133 -2.01 32.90 -11.97
CA HIS A 133 -3.40 32.52 -11.68
C HIS A 133 -3.84 32.85 -10.25
N LEU A 134 -2.94 33.42 -9.43
CA LEU A 134 -3.22 33.81 -8.06
C LEU A 134 -3.70 35.26 -7.98
N THR A 135 -4.53 35.57 -6.98
CA THR A 135 -4.79 36.97 -6.64
C THR A 135 -3.52 37.62 -6.05
N GLU A 136 -3.43 38.95 -6.06
CA GLU A 136 -2.30 39.68 -5.50
C GLU A 136 -1.99 39.28 -4.05
N GLN A 137 -3.02 39.11 -3.21
CA GLN A 137 -2.87 38.67 -1.84
C GLN A 137 -2.33 37.22 -1.76
N GLN A 138 -2.84 36.32 -2.60
CA GLN A 138 -2.38 34.92 -2.66
C GLN A 138 -0.94 34.86 -3.16
N SER A 139 -0.57 35.64 -4.19
CA SER A 139 0.80 35.71 -4.70
C SER A 139 1.78 36.20 -3.64
N GLN A 140 1.43 37.24 -2.86
CA GLN A 140 2.27 37.71 -1.75
C GLN A 140 2.52 36.61 -0.70
N ILE A 141 1.52 35.81 -0.35
CA ILE A 141 1.65 34.71 0.59
C ILE A 141 2.48 33.56 -0.02
N ALA A 142 2.20 33.21 -1.29
CA ALA A 142 2.77 32.06 -1.97
C ALA A 142 4.20 32.27 -2.46
N ARG A 143 4.66 33.51 -2.65
CA ARG A 143 5.93 33.87 -3.30
C ARG A 143 7.14 33.09 -2.78
N ALA A 144 7.33 33.04 -1.45
CA ALA A 144 8.46 32.32 -0.87
C ALA A 144 8.34 30.80 -1.06
N ILE A 145 7.11 30.27 -0.99
CA ILE A 145 6.81 28.86 -1.15
C ILE A 145 7.02 28.43 -2.60
N LEU A 146 6.47 29.17 -3.56
CA LEU A 146 6.63 28.89 -4.99
C LEU A 146 8.10 28.97 -5.43
N LYS A 147 8.85 29.93 -4.91
CA LYS A 147 10.29 30.02 -5.17
C LYS A 147 11.01 28.75 -4.73
N GLU A 148 10.79 28.30 -3.50
CA GLU A 148 11.42 27.10 -2.95
C GLU A 148 11.01 25.82 -3.74
N ILE A 149 9.73 25.70 -4.12
CA ILE A 149 9.25 24.58 -4.92
C ILE A 149 9.95 24.56 -6.28
N ASN A 150 9.99 25.68 -6.98
CA ASN A 150 10.60 25.78 -8.30
C ASN A 150 12.12 25.54 -8.27
N GLU A 151 12.82 26.00 -7.23
CA GLU A 151 14.24 25.70 -7.02
C GLU A 151 14.48 24.20 -6.83
N ARG A 152 13.67 23.53 -6.02
CA ARG A 152 13.80 22.09 -5.77
C ARG A 152 13.42 21.23 -6.97
N LEU A 153 12.33 21.55 -7.66
CA LEU A 153 11.94 20.85 -8.89
C LEU A 153 12.98 21.10 -9.99
N GLY A 154 13.50 22.31 -10.10
CA GLY A 154 14.59 22.63 -11.03
C GLY A 154 15.88 21.87 -10.73
N PHE A 155 16.20 21.63 -9.45
CA PHE A 155 17.33 20.79 -9.08
C PHE A 155 17.12 19.34 -9.55
N LEU A 156 15.94 18.74 -9.30
CA LEU A 156 15.64 17.39 -9.73
C LEU A 156 15.68 17.23 -11.26
N ASP A 157 15.15 18.21 -11.98
CA ASP A 157 15.21 18.28 -13.44
C ASP A 157 16.67 18.33 -13.94
N ASN A 158 17.50 19.19 -13.36
CA ASN A 158 18.90 19.36 -13.74
C ASN A 158 19.78 18.11 -13.50
N VAL A 159 19.42 17.25 -12.53
CA VAL A 159 20.12 15.99 -12.28
C VAL A 159 19.55 14.82 -13.09
N GLY A 160 18.58 15.08 -14.00
CA GLY A 160 18.03 14.10 -14.91
C GLY A 160 16.94 13.22 -14.30
N LEU A 161 16.26 13.69 -13.24
CA LEU A 161 15.14 13.00 -12.57
C LEU A 161 13.77 13.59 -12.98
N ASP A 162 13.70 14.24 -14.13
CA ASP A 162 12.55 14.92 -14.71
C ASP A 162 11.33 14.00 -14.94
N TYR A 163 11.57 12.71 -15.18
CA TYR A 163 10.55 11.67 -15.39
C TYR A 163 9.94 11.10 -14.10
N LEU A 164 10.54 11.33 -12.94
CA LEU A 164 10.01 10.85 -11.65
C LEU A 164 8.78 11.66 -11.23
N ASN A 165 7.93 11.04 -10.40
CA ASN A 165 6.88 11.74 -9.69
C ASN A 165 7.08 11.63 -8.17
N LEU A 166 6.53 12.59 -7.41
CA LEU A 166 6.66 12.65 -5.96
C LEU A 166 5.75 11.66 -5.22
N ASP A 167 4.81 11.03 -5.92
CA ASP A 167 3.93 9.98 -5.36
C ASP A 167 4.61 8.60 -5.33
N ARG A 168 5.74 8.44 -6.02
CA ARG A 168 6.49 7.20 -6.07
C ARG A 168 7.08 6.84 -4.71
N THR A 169 6.92 5.59 -4.30
CA THR A 169 7.47 5.11 -3.03
C THR A 169 8.99 4.88 -3.14
N SER A 170 9.74 5.28 -2.10
CA SER A 170 11.20 5.16 -2.09
C SER A 170 11.72 3.74 -2.34
N GLY A 171 10.99 2.71 -1.90
CA GLY A 171 11.36 1.31 -2.15
C GLY A 171 11.28 0.86 -3.61
N THR A 172 10.73 1.70 -4.51
CA THR A 172 10.68 1.44 -5.96
C THR A 172 11.75 2.21 -6.74
N LEU A 173 12.53 3.05 -6.07
CA LEU A 173 13.63 3.79 -6.68
C LEU A 173 14.81 2.85 -6.98
N SER A 174 15.48 3.05 -8.09
CA SER A 174 16.74 2.39 -8.40
C SER A 174 17.88 3.01 -7.58
N GLY A 175 19.02 2.30 -7.46
CA GLY A 175 20.18 2.80 -6.74
C GLY A 175 20.79 4.10 -7.30
N GLY A 176 20.46 4.49 -8.53
CA GLY A 176 20.86 5.77 -9.12
C GLY A 176 19.84 6.90 -8.94
N GLU A 177 18.62 6.58 -8.52
CA GLU A 177 17.53 7.52 -8.24
C GLU A 177 17.40 7.83 -6.73
N SER A 178 18.17 7.14 -5.88
CA SER A 178 18.11 7.20 -4.42
C SER A 178 19.13 8.15 -3.80
#